data_9b32f8b466c328ddb491ae78b4c7984e
#
_entry.id   9b32f8b466c328ddb491ae78b4c7984e
#
_cell.length_a   1.000
_cell.length_b   1.000
_cell.length_c   1.000
_cell.angle_alpha   90.00
_cell.angle_beta   90.00
_cell.angle_gamma   90.00
#
_symmetry.space_group_name_H-M   'P 1'
#
loop_
_entity.id
_entity.type
_entity.pdbx_description
1 polymer ?
#
loop_
_entity_poly.entity_id
_entity_poly.type
_entity_poly.pdbx_seq_one_letter_code
_entity_poly.pdbx_strand_id
1 'polypeptide(L)'
;MEVALENIRQAEGIVEALAPLKEKLEKRLNLSRQVEGERSIVLTVNKVMRICLITSLSLAEKRSIEGLGEIALSKSSQRIMPSFFTKDNKKSLFSALLKLRYKDCEVDWQNSSVVGRIVAKEIYRGIAYLSEDDNNLNAFFFASSDRRHGGNSIPALELLIGEYAEDMAAKLNINGSSVSNAQILVAGATGSGKTNLLAVLINQFRTLSTETPYPVNFLLFDYKGEFSDPSNANWLVHFDVDRTCILDPMVSPLPFSPFKDFSGRTINEINLYSTEMADALCAVDRATVSASMNNRLSEAIVEAYKQTTGKPITFELMLEKYQNRMQNPDKDDSITSILKQLIRNHLFASQDKVNLVDECFIVKMDAFPKEGPIAKAIVYFVISKLNNIYEQLPKQAVNEDYVQIRHFTIIDEAHYMLDFDNQPLRNLIAVGRNKGLSIIFATQNMDSYKSKFFDFYANAQYPLIMKQQTISDGIIKDLFGVSGKEFLEIKSAIAGLQKGELIIKDSTMITLGLGGKPYKKIKVTHLI
;
A
#
# COMPACT_ATOMS: atom_id res chain seq x y z
N MET A 1 -37.27 10.04 -3.93
CA MET A 1 -37.93 10.88 -2.91
C MET A 1 -36.85 11.73 -2.24
N GLU A 2 -36.99 13.04 -2.27
CA GLU A 2 -35.96 13.99 -1.76
C GLU A 2 -36.13 14.15 -0.24
N VAL A 3 -35.02 14.35 0.50
CA VAL A 3 -35.07 14.59 1.95
C VAL A 3 -35.29 16.07 2.21
N ALA A 4 -36.26 16.41 3.07
CA ALA A 4 -36.61 17.80 3.41
C ALA A 4 -35.52 18.43 4.33
N LEU A 5 -34.38 18.77 3.74
CA LEU A 5 -33.29 19.46 4.44
C LEU A 5 -33.45 21.00 4.45
N GLU A 6 -34.50 21.51 3.85
CA GLU A 6 -34.82 22.93 3.87
C GLU A 6 -35.70 23.28 5.07
N ASN A 7 -35.47 24.42 5.68
CA ASN A 7 -36.24 24.91 6.82
C ASN A 7 -36.24 24.01 8.09
N ILE A 8 -35.21 23.21 8.31
CA ILE A 8 -35.04 22.43 9.53
C ILE A 8 -34.91 23.37 10.74
N ARG A 9 -35.76 23.17 11.75
CA ARG A 9 -35.63 23.86 13.03
C ARG A 9 -34.46 23.28 13.85
N GLN A 10 -33.78 24.16 14.56
CA GLN A 10 -32.71 23.78 15.49
C GLN A 10 -33.34 23.14 16.73
N ALA A 11 -32.69 22.12 17.33
CA ALA A 11 -33.13 21.57 18.61
C ALA A 11 -32.88 22.56 19.75
N GLU A 12 -33.79 22.59 20.73
CA GLU A 12 -33.58 23.35 21.94
C GLU A 12 -32.38 22.82 22.72
N GLY A 13 -31.57 23.70 23.30
CA GLY A 13 -30.38 23.31 24.09
C GLY A 13 -29.17 22.85 23.28
N ILE A 14 -29.23 22.77 21.92
CA ILE A 14 -28.12 22.24 21.12
C ILE A 14 -26.89 23.18 21.15
N VAL A 15 -27.11 24.48 21.27
CA VAL A 15 -26.02 25.48 21.33
C VAL A 15 -25.24 25.34 22.63
N GLU A 16 -25.96 25.16 23.74
CA GLU A 16 -25.40 24.94 25.06
C GLU A 16 -24.63 23.61 25.13
N ALA A 17 -25.18 22.55 24.52
CA ALA A 17 -24.52 21.25 24.44
C ALA A 17 -23.23 21.28 23.58
N LEU A 18 -23.15 22.18 22.59
CA LEU A 18 -21.98 22.33 21.73
C LEU A 18 -20.87 23.21 22.34
N ALA A 19 -21.18 24.06 23.32
CA ALA A 19 -20.25 25.04 23.84
C ALA A 19 -18.94 24.44 24.37
N PRO A 20 -18.95 23.38 25.22
CA PRO A 20 -17.73 22.76 25.72
C PRO A 20 -16.87 22.14 24.61
N LEU A 21 -17.52 21.45 23.64
CA LEU A 21 -16.83 20.85 22.51
C LEU A 21 -16.24 21.92 21.58
N LYS A 22 -16.96 23.03 21.35
CA LYS A 22 -16.49 24.16 20.57
C LYS A 22 -15.22 24.74 21.17
N GLU A 23 -15.20 25.00 22.48
CA GLU A 23 -14.03 25.52 23.18
C GLU A 23 -12.83 24.57 23.10
N LYS A 24 -13.06 23.28 23.29
CA LYS A 24 -12.04 22.24 23.18
C LYS A 24 -11.47 22.17 21.76
N LEU A 25 -12.31 22.25 20.74
CA LEU A 25 -11.92 22.31 19.32
C LEU A 25 -11.12 23.57 19.00
N GLU A 26 -11.56 24.74 19.45
CA GLU A 26 -10.86 26.01 19.22
C GLU A 26 -9.50 26.03 19.89
N LYS A 27 -9.41 25.59 21.14
CA LYS A 27 -8.15 25.47 21.88
C LYS A 27 -7.16 24.59 21.12
N ARG A 28 -7.60 23.43 20.64
CA ARG A 28 -6.73 22.50 19.92
C ARG A 28 -6.28 23.04 18.54
N LEU A 29 -7.18 23.68 17.81
CA LEU A 29 -6.88 24.32 16.52
C LEU A 29 -5.90 25.49 16.63
N ASN A 30 -5.89 26.17 17.76
CA ASN A 30 -5.04 27.33 17.97
C ASN A 30 -3.69 27.00 18.61
N LEU A 31 -3.51 25.80 19.19
CA LEU A 31 -2.23 25.37 19.77
C LEU A 31 -1.08 25.34 18.75
N SER A 32 -1.31 24.85 17.56
CA SER A 32 -0.30 24.84 16.48
C SER A 32 -0.03 26.24 15.92
N ARG A 33 -1.05 27.11 15.87
CA ARG A 33 -0.95 28.46 15.29
C ARG A 33 -0.30 29.49 16.19
N GLN A 34 -0.37 29.30 17.50
CA GLN A 34 0.35 30.18 18.45
C GLN A 34 1.87 30.08 18.28
N VAL A 35 2.37 28.96 17.80
CA VAL A 35 3.79 28.74 17.49
C VAL A 35 4.20 29.48 16.20
N GLU A 36 3.27 29.73 15.27
CA GLU A 36 3.52 30.34 13.96
C GLU A 36 3.12 31.80 13.87
N GLY A 37 2.59 32.41 14.96
CA GLY A 37 2.19 33.83 14.99
C GLY A 37 0.95 34.17 14.14
N GLU A 38 0.15 33.17 13.75
CA GLU A 38 -1.05 33.38 12.96
C GLU A 38 -2.27 33.78 13.80
N ARG A 39 -3.31 34.34 13.12
CA ARG A 39 -4.57 34.75 13.79
C ARG A 39 -5.34 33.52 14.30
N SER A 40 -5.87 33.62 15.53
CA SER A 40 -6.69 32.58 16.16
C SER A 40 -7.93 32.24 15.33
N ILE A 41 -8.25 30.96 15.27
CA ILE A 41 -9.48 30.47 14.63
C ILE A 41 -10.62 30.54 15.62
N VAL A 42 -11.74 31.12 15.20
CA VAL A 42 -13.01 31.10 15.91
C VAL A 42 -13.99 30.24 15.12
N LEU A 43 -14.53 29.19 15.74
CA LEU A 43 -15.53 28.33 15.13
C LEU A 43 -16.94 28.89 15.34
N THR A 44 -17.71 28.94 14.26
CA THR A 44 -19.16 29.20 14.39
C THR A 44 -19.90 27.95 14.87
N VAL A 45 -21.00 28.11 15.59
CA VAL A 45 -21.87 27.02 16.04
C VAL A 45 -22.26 26.10 14.88
N ASN A 46 -22.59 26.68 13.70
CA ASN A 46 -22.91 25.89 12.52
C ASN A 46 -21.76 25.01 12.02
N LYS A 47 -20.50 25.46 12.16
CA LYS A 47 -19.34 24.62 11.80
C LYS A 47 -19.21 23.44 12.76
N VAL A 48 -19.38 23.68 14.06
CA VAL A 48 -19.30 22.60 15.07
C VAL A 48 -20.45 21.61 14.89
N MET A 49 -21.69 22.08 14.69
CA MET A 49 -22.82 21.19 14.38
C MET A 49 -22.55 20.30 13.16
N ARG A 50 -21.97 20.88 12.08
CA ARG A 50 -21.63 20.12 10.88
C ARG A 50 -20.54 19.06 11.15
N ILE A 51 -19.55 19.38 11.96
CA ILE A 51 -18.55 18.43 12.41
C ILE A 51 -19.21 17.26 13.11
N CYS A 52 -20.04 17.53 14.11
CA CYS A 52 -20.73 16.49 14.86
C CYS A 52 -21.64 15.62 13.96
N LEU A 53 -22.39 16.24 13.03
CA LEU A 53 -23.25 15.51 12.11
C LEU A 53 -22.44 14.57 11.19
N ILE A 54 -21.37 15.07 10.60
CA ILE A 54 -20.52 14.25 9.71
C ILE A 54 -19.88 13.12 10.49
N THR A 55 -19.31 13.39 11.66
CA THR A 55 -18.73 12.36 12.55
C THR A 55 -19.74 11.28 12.88
N SER A 56 -20.93 11.66 13.35
CA SER A 56 -21.97 10.71 13.66
C SER A 56 -22.38 9.85 12.46
N LEU A 57 -22.59 10.47 11.30
CA LEU A 57 -22.96 9.75 10.06
C LEU A 57 -21.85 8.83 9.54
N SER A 58 -20.60 9.03 9.93
CA SER A 58 -19.48 8.13 9.58
C SER A 58 -19.46 6.86 10.43
N LEU A 59 -20.01 6.86 11.63
CA LEU A 59 -20.05 5.69 12.51
C LEU A 59 -20.95 4.59 11.97
N ALA A 60 -20.50 3.34 12.02
CA ALA A 60 -21.17 2.18 11.42
C ALA A 60 -22.32 1.58 12.24
N GLU A 61 -22.71 2.21 13.34
CA GLU A 61 -23.75 1.72 14.25
C GLU A 61 -25.14 1.68 13.62
N LYS A 62 -25.98 0.75 14.06
CA LYS A 62 -27.41 0.72 13.70
C LYS A 62 -28.14 1.95 14.24
N ARG A 63 -29.07 2.48 13.45
CA ARG A 63 -29.90 3.64 13.83
C ARG A 63 -31.29 3.20 14.22
N SER A 64 -31.89 3.96 15.15
CA SER A 64 -33.28 3.80 15.59
C SER A 64 -33.97 5.17 15.59
N ILE A 65 -35.27 5.16 15.32
CA ILE A 65 -36.14 6.34 15.41
C ILE A 65 -36.76 6.48 16.82
N GLU A 66 -36.48 5.59 17.74
CA GLU A 66 -36.93 5.69 19.13
C GLU A 66 -36.41 6.96 19.80
N GLY A 67 -37.26 7.58 20.64
CA GLY A 67 -36.92 8.82 21.32
C GLY A 67 -36.94 10.09 20.47
N LEU A 68 -37.19 10.00 19.16
CA LEU A 68 -37.25 11.19 18.30
C LEU A 68 -38.34 12.19 18.76
N GLY A 69 -39.45 11.70 19.32
CA GLY A 69 -40.53 12.54 19.84
C GLY A 69 -40.11 13.42 21.02
N GLU A 70 -39.10 13.00 21.76
CA GLU A 70 -38.59 13.68 22.98
C GLU A 70 -37.67 14.88 22.60
N ILE A 71 -37.18 14.95 21.38
CA ILE A 71 -36.31 16.05 20.90
C ILE A 71 -37.20 17.27 20.63
N ALA A 72 -37.15 18.26 21.50
CA ALA A 72 -37.84 19.52 21.32
C ALA A 72 -37.15 20.35 20.22
N LEU A 73 -37.93 20.82 19.26
CA LEU A 73 -37.46 21.75 18.26
C LEU A 73 -37.82 23.20 18.65
N SER A 74 -36.90 24.11 18.46
CA SER A 74 -37.06 25.52 18.80
C SER A 74 -38.34 26.10 18.20
N LYS A 75 -39.09 26.85 19.01
CA LYS A 75 -40.33 27.58 18.58
C LYS A 75 -40.02 28.85 17.84
N SER A 76 -38.80 29.36 17.94
CA SER A 76 -38.38 30.63 17.34
C SER A 76 -37.87 30.45 15.92
N SER A 77 -37.48 31.58 15.30
CA SER A 77 -36.88 31.67 13.96
C SER A 77 -35.48 31.02 13.86
N GLN A 78 -34.99 30.35 14.90
CA GLN A 78 -33.71 29.63 14.87
C GLN A 78 -33.83 28.39 13.99
N ARG A 79 -33.39 28.54 12.75
CA ARG A 79 -33.32 27.44 11.78
C ARG A 79 -31.86 27.10 11.48
N ILE A 80 -31.63 25.83 11.18
CA ILE A 80 -30.37 25.43 10.56
C ILE A 80 -30.36 26.05 9.18
N MET A 81 -29.41 26.94 8.90
CA MET A 81 -29.34 27.66 7.64
C MET A 81 -29.26 26.68 6.45
N PRO A 82 -30.00 26.91 5.37
CA PRO A 82 -29.90 26.07 4.17
C PRO A 82 -28.44 25.87 3.70
N SER A 83 -27.61 26.90 3.82
CA SER A 83 -26.16 26.83 3.53
C SER A 83 -25.40 25.78 4.35
N PHE A 84 -25.96 25.31 5.45
CA PHE A 84 -25.39 24.20 6.23
C PHE A 84 -25.30 22.91 5.40
N PHE A 85 -26.32 22.64 4.55
CA PHE A 85 -26.38 21.45 3.72
C PHE A 85 -26.01 21.71 2.26
N THR A 86 -26.20 22.93 1.76
CA THR A 86 -26.11 23.25 0.32
C THR A 86 -24.76 23.82 -0.10
N LYS A 87 -23.93 24.25 0.84
CA LYS A 87 -22.58 24.74 0.51
C LYS A 87 -21.79 23.61 -0.17
N ASP A 88 -21.25 23.88 -1.33
CA ASP A 88 -20.47 22.95 -2.16
C ASP A 88 -21.28 21.74 -2.70
N ASN A 89 -22.56 21.92 -3.03
CA ASN A 89 -23.44 20.86 -3.57
C ASN A 89 -23.59 19.60 -2.69
N LYS A 90 -23.44 19.72 -1.37
CA LYS A 90 -23.45 18.57 -0.45
C LYS A 90 -24.84 18.12 0.02
N LYS A 91 -25.92 18.81 -0.40
CA LYS A 91 -27.31 18.44 -0.04
C LYS A 91 -27.61 16.98 -0.40
N SER A 92 -27.24 16.56 -1.61
CA SER A 92 -27.42 15.19 -2.08
C SER A 92 -26.64 14.17 -1.25
N LEU A 93 -25.41 14.51 -0.82
CA LEU A 93 -24.58 13.67 0.03
C LEU A 93 -25.21 13.46 1.41
N PHE A 94 -25.65 14.54 2.09
CA PHE A 94 -26.32 14.42 3.38
C PHE A 94 -27.62 13.63 3.28
N SER A 95 -28.42 13.85 2.21
CA SER A 95 -29.63 13.09 1.94
C SER A 95 -29.35 11.60 1.77
N ALA A 96 -28.30 11.25 1.02
CA ALA A 96 -27.91 9.86 0.79
C ALA A 96 -27.39 9.19 2.08
N LEU A 97 -26.55 9.87 2.85
CA LEU A 97 -26.01 9.36 4.12
C LEU A 97 -27.11 9.14 5.16
N LEU A 98 -28.04 10.10 5.32
CA LEU A 98 -29.17 9.94 6.24
C LEU A 98 -30.02 8.73 5.87
N LYS A 99 -30.41 8.60 4.59
CA LYS A 99 -31.18 7.45 4.11
C LYS A 99 -30.45 6.13 4.31
N LEU A 100 -29.13 6.10 4.04
CA LEU A 100 -28.30 4.91 4.23
C LEU A 100 -28.27 4.50 5.71
N ARG A 101 -28.09 5.46 6.62
CA ARG A 101 -27.99 5.19 8.05
C ARG A 101 -29.32 4.76 8.69
N TYR A 102 -30.43 5.23 8.16
CA TYR A 102 -31.79 4.92 8.61
C TYR A 102 -32.55 3.99 7.64
N LYS A 103 -31.83 3.20 6.83
CA LYS A 103 -32.42 2.32 5.82
C LYS A 103 -33.40 1.29 6.37
N ASP A 104 -33.19 0.87 7.62
CA ASP A 104 -34.01 -0.13 8.33
C ASP A 104 -35.12 0.51 9.18
N CYS A 105 -35.33 1.84 9.06
CA CYS A 105 -36.34 2.60 9.78
C CYS A 105 -37.38 3.17 8.80
N GLU A 106 -38.64 3.15 9.18
CA GLU A 106 -39.70 3.86 8.45
C GLU A 106 -39.67 5.35 8.81
N VAL A 107 -39.14 6.17 7.89
CA VAL A 107 -38.98 7.62 8.09
C VAL A 107 -39.72 8.39 7.01
N ASP A 108 -40.56 9.35 7.45
CA ASP A 108 -41.13 10.34 6.54
C ASP A 108 -40.08 11.42 6.20
N TRP A 109 -39.36 11.19 5.12
CA TRP A 109 -38.30 12.08 4.63
C TRP A 109 -38.76 13.41 4.09
N GLN A 110 -40.08 13.59 3.88
CA GLN A 110 -40.67 14.86 3.43
C GLN A 110 -41.08 15.74 4.61
N ASN A 111 -41.21 15.20 5.79
CA ASN A 111 -41.57 15.97 6.97
C ASN A 111 -40.34 16.65 7.58
N SER A 112 -40.23 17.96 7.39
CA SER A 112 -39.09 18.73 7.89
C SER A 112 -38.90 18.68 9.41
N SER A 113 -39.97 18.45 10.19
CA SER A 113 -39.87 18.29 11.63
C SER A 113 -39.29 16.93 12.03
N VAL A 114 -39.64 15.85 11.33
CA VAL A 114 -39.07 14.52 11.53
C VAL A 114 -37.59 14.54 11.13
N VAL A 115 -37.26 15.06 9.96
CA VAL A 115 -35.89 15.20 9.48
C VAL A 115 -35.06 16.08 10.42
N GLY A 116 -35.64 17.17 10.95
CA GLY A 116 -34.98 18.05 11.92
C GLY A 116 -34.60 17.34 13.21
N ARG A 117 -35.48 16.48 13.72
CA ARG A 117 -35.19 15.66 14.92
C ARG A 117 -34.11 14.60 14.65
N ILE A 118 -34.14 13.98 13.48
CA ILE A 118 -33.09 13.03 13.07
C ILE A 118 -31.73 13.73 13.00
N VAL A 119 -31.66 14.89 12.32
CA VAL A 119 -30.42 15.69 12.24
C VAL A 119 -29.93 16.09 13.64
N ALA A 120 -30.84 16.54 14.51
CA ALA A 120 -30.49 16.87 15.89
C ALA A 120 -29.96 15.65 16.66
N LYS A 121 -30.61 14.48 16.54
CA LYS A 121 -30.14 13.22 17.16
C LYS A 121 -28.75 12.84 16.70
N GLU A 122 -28.47 12.96 15.42
CA GLU A 122 -27.12 12.71 14.89
C GLU A 122 -26.08 13.72 15.38
N ILE A 123 -26.45 15.02 15.51
CA ILE A 123 -25.55 16.03 16.08
C ILE A 123 -25.24 15.70 17.55
N TYR A 124 -26.24 15.38 18.38
CA TYR A 124 -26.01 14.98 19.77
C TYR A 124 -25.14 13.72 19.90
N ARG A 125 -25.32 12.74 19.02
CA ARG A 125 -24.44 11.56 18.95
C ARG A 125 -23.00 11.93 18.61
N GLY A 126 -22.81 12.83 17.67
CA GLY A 126 -21.48 13.34 17.32
C GLY A 126 -20.82 14.11 18.46
N ILE A 127 -21.61 14.89 19.22
CA ILE A 127 -21.12 15.56 20.45
C ILE A 127 -20.65 14.52 21.47
N ALA A 128 -21.48 13.51 21.76
CA ALA A 128 -21.16 12.46 22.72
C ALA A 128 -19.85 11.75 22.31
N TYR A 129 -19.75 11.28 21.07
CA TYR A 129 -18.58 10.58 20.55
C TYR A 129 -17.30 11.41 20.63
N LEU A 130 -17.33 12.67 20.20
CA LEU A 130 -16.15 13.56 20.22
C LEU A 130 -15.79 14.06 21.63
N SER A 131 -16.73 13.98 22.59
CA SER A 131 -16.50 14.41 23.99
C SER A 131 -16.06 13.27 24.89
N GLU A 132 -16.33 12.01 24.50
CA GLU A 132 -16.07 10.82 25.30
C GLU A 132 -14.58 10.53 25.48
N ASP A 133 -13.78 10.67 24.41
CA ASP A 133 -12.35 10.38 24.41
C ASP A 133 -11.58 11.42 23.57
N ASP A 134 -10.42 11.84 24.07
CA ASP A 134 -9.50 12.70 23.36
C ASP A 134 -8.95 12.04 22.08
N ASN A 135 -8.89 10.71 22.02
CA ASN A 135 -8.51 9.98 20.81
C ASN A 135 -9.55 10.13 19.69
N ASN A 136 -10.85 10.15 20.02
CA ASN A 136 -11.90 10.41 19.05
C ASN A 136 -11.79 11.82 18.47
N LEU A 137 -11.45 12.78 19.32
CA LEU A 137 -11.20 14.15 18.92
C LEU A 137 -9.93 14.27 18.07
N ASN A 138 -8.86 13.56 18.45
CA ASN A 138 -7.62 13.49 17.69
C ASN A 138 -7.85 12.87 16.31
N ALA A 139 -8.52 11.73 16.21
CA ALA A 139 -8.89 11.11 14.94
C ALA A 139 -9.66 12.08 14.03
N PHE A 140 -10.55 12.90 14.59
CA PHE A 140 -11.23 13.95 13.84
C PHE A 140 -10.24 15.03 13.35
N PHE A 141 -9.29 15.47 14.18
CA PHE A 141 -8.29 16.47 13.78
C PHE A 141 -7.34 15.94 12.72
N PHE A 142 -6.86 14.72 12.86
CA PHE A 142 -6.01 14.10 11.85
C PHE A 142 -6.77 13.89 10.53
N ALA A 143 -8.04 13.50 10.59
CA ALA A 143 -8.91 13.45 9.41
C ALA A 143 -9.29 14.84 8.86
N SER A 144 -9.18 15.91 9.65
CA SER A 144 -9.62 17.27 9.27
C SER A 144 -8.48 18.24 9.00
N SER A 145 -7.26 18.00 9.49
CA SER A 145 -6.10 18.85 9.20
C SER A 145 -5.79 18.91 7.71
N ASP A 146 -6.01 17.80 6.99
CA ASP A 146 -5.87 17.72 5.54
C ASP A 146 -7.00 18.41 4.74
N ARG A 147 -8.12 18.76 5.39
CA ARG A 147 -9.24 19.42 4.69
C ARG A 147 -9.09 20.92 4.51
N ARG A 148 -8.02 21.55 4.98
CA ARG A 148 -7.80 23.01 4.85
C ARG A 148 -7.19 23.42 3.52
N HIS A 149 -6.58 22.48 2.81
CA HIS A 149 -6.24 22.67 1.41
C HIS A 149 -7.32 21.95 0.61
N GLY A 150 -8.24 22.68 0.02
CA GLY A 150 -9.30 22.16 -0.84
C GLY A 150 -8.72 21.58 -2.12
N GLY A 151 -8.32 20.34 -2.05
CA GLY A 151 -7.79 19.51 -3.10
C GLY A 151 -7.33 18.20 -2.47
N ASN A 152 -7.41 17.10 -3.20
CA ASN A 152 -6.81 15.83 -2.84
C ASN A 152 -5.30 16.03 -2.59
N SER A 153 -4.91 16.44 -1.38
CA SER A 153 -3.50 16.69 -1.08
C SER A 153 -2.79 15.36 -0.90
N ILE A 154 -2.22 14.88 -1.99
CA ILE A 154 -1.33 13.73 -2.00
C ILE A 154 -0.09 14.13 -1.19
N PRO A 155 0.35 13.32 -0.19
CA PRO A 155 1.50 13.67 0.62
C PRO A 155 2.77 13.74 -0.23
N ALA A 156 3.62 14.70 0.07
CA ALA A 156 4.97 14.75 -0.47
C ALA A 156 5.81 13.61 0.14
N LEU A 157 6.23 12.65 -0.65
CA LEU A 157 7.10 11.57 -0.22
C LEU A 157 8.57 11.93 -0.47
N GLU A 158 9.06 12.90 0.29
CA GLU A 158 10.46 13.29 0.34
C GLU A 158 11.18 12.50 1.44
N LEU A 159 11.63 11.29 1.11
CA LEU A 159 12.22 10.37 2.08
C LEU A 159 13.59 10.86 2.54
N LEU A 160 13.72 11.26 3.80
CA LEU A 160 15.00 11.60 4.41
C LEU A 160 15.77 10.31 4.71
N ILE A 161 16.76 10.00 3.89
CA ILE A 161 17.54 8.75 4.02
C ILE A 161 18.86 8.92 4.78
N GLY A 162 19.31 10.15 4.99
CA GLY A 162 20.58 10.42 5.65
C GLY A 162 21.09 11.83 5.36
N GLU A 163 22.41 11.96 5.36
CA GLU A 163 23.10 13.23 5.18
C GLU A 163 24.16 13.15 4.08
N TYR A 164 24.29 14.23 3.30
CA TYR A 164 25.44 14.46 2.43
C TYR A 164 26.67 14.92 3.27
N ALA A 165 27.82 15.10 2.61
CA ALA A 165 28.91 15.84 3.21
C ALA A 165 28.42 17.24 3.66
N GLU A 166 28.99 17.77 4.78
CA GLU A 166 28.61 19.08 5.35
C GLU A 166 27.23 19.10 6.04
N ASP A 167 26.79 17.96 6.57
CA ASP A 167 25.54 17.80 7.36
C ASP A 167 24.25 18.24 6.62
N MET A 168 24.27 18.24 5.29
CA MET A 168 23.08 18.53 4.49
C MET A 168 22.17 17.31 4.36
N ALA A 169 20.89 17.50 4.65
CA ALA A 169 19.88 16.45 4.56
C ALA A 169 19.78 15.83 3.16
N ALA A 170 19.87 14.50 3.06
CA ALA A 170 19.74 13.75 1.83
C ALA A 170 18.31 13.20 1.69
N LYS A 171 17.53 13.80 0.80
CA LYS A 171 16.13 13.43 0.55
C LYS A 171 15.95 12.84 -0.84
N LEU A 172 15.11 11.79 -0.95
CA LEU A 172 14.64 11.23 -2.21
C LEU A 172 13.20 11.71 -2.47
N ASN A 173 12.97 12.43 -3.55
CA ASN A 173 11.62 12.79 -3.98
C ASN A 173 11.00 11.61 -4.77
N ILE A 174 10.19 10.78 -4.07
CA ILE A 174 9.68 9.52 -4.62
C ILE A 174 8.47 9.74 -5.53
N ASN A 175 7.63 10.72 -5.24
CA ASN A 175 6.33 10.87 -5.89
C ASN A 175 6.07 12.23 -6.53
N GLY A 176 7.10 13.04 -6.74
CA GLY A 176 6.96 14.29 -7.49
C GLY A 176 6.41 14.06 -8.88
N SER A 177 5.58 14.97 -9.41
CA SER A 177 4.95 14.84 -10.74
C SER A 177 5.96 14.74 -11.88
N SER A 178 7.15 15.32 -11.70
CA SER A 178 8.28 15.25 -12.64
C SER A 178 9.09 13.95 -12.57
N VAL A 179 8.89 13.13 -11.52
CA VAL A 179 9.61 11.87 -11.33
C VAL A 179 9.03 10.79 -12.22
N SER A 180 9.88 10.09 -12.99
CA SER A 180 9.39 9.11 -13.97
C SER A 180 8.84 7.85 -13.34
N ASN A 181 9.35 7.40 -12.19
CA ASN A 181 8.82 6.30 -11.38
C ASN A 181 9.41 6.34 -9.96
N ALA A 182 8.90 5.49 -9.06
CA ALA A 182 9.33 5.40 -7.66
C ALA A 182 10.15 4.12 -7.36
N GLN A 183 10.70 3.46 -8.38
CA GLN A 183 11.44 2.21 -8.19
C GLN A 183 12.81 2.46 -7.58
N ILE A 184 13.14 1.67 -6.54
CA ILE A 184 14.38 1.78 -5.78
C ILE A 184 15.15 0.47 -5.89
N LEU A 185 16.42 0.56 -6.25
CA LEU A 185 17.35 -0.57 -6.22
C LEU A 185 18.40 -0.32 -5.14
N VAL A 186 18.56 -1.28 -4.23
CA VAL A 186 19.57 -1.24 -3.16
C VAL A 186 20.58 -2.35 -3.41
N ALA A 187 21.82 -2.01 -3.70
CA ALA A 187 22.90 -2.97 -3.84
C ALA A 187 23.96 -2.76 -2.74
N GLY A 188 24.32 -3.82 -2.02
CA GLY A 188 25.32 -3.70 -0.95
C GLY A 188 25.77 -5.06 -0.43
N ALA A 189 27.08 -5.26 -0.25
CA ALA A 189 27.63 -6.47 0.31
C ALA A 189 27.09 -6.77 1.73
N THR A 190 27.27 -7.98 2.20
CA THR A 190 26.92 -8.35 3.58
C THR A 190 27.62 -7.40 4.56
N GLY A 191 26.88 -6.90 5.54
CA GLY A 191 27.39 -5.95 6.54
C GLY A 191 27.51 -4.50 6.06
N SER A 192 27.11 -4.16 4.83
CA SER A 192 27.13 -2.77 4.33
C SER A 192 26.07 -1.86 4.97
N GLY A 193 25.01 -2.41 5.58
CA GLY A 193 23.92 -1.66 6.19
C GLY A 193 22.61 -1.67 5.39
N LYS A 194 22.42 -2.61 4.43
CA LYS A 194 21.20 -2.73 3.62
C LYS A 194 19.92 -2.79 4.44
N THR A 195 19.90 -3.64 5.48
CA THR A 195 18.72 -3.82 6.34
C THR A 195 18.32 -2.51 7.02
N ASN A 196 19.30 -1.75 7.53
CA ASN A 196 19.04 -0.42 8.08
C ASN A 196 18.51 0.55 7.00
N LEU A 197 19.06 0.54 5.80
CA LEU A 197 18.57 1.40 4.71
C LEU A 197 17.13 1.05 4.33
N LEU A 198 16.78 -0.25 4.21
CA LEU A 198 15.40 -0.67 3.97
C LEU A 198 14.47 -0.20 5.10
N ALA A 199 14.90 -0.34 6.35
CA ALA A 199 14.12 0.14 7.49
C ALA A 199 13.91 1.66 7.47
N VAL A 200 14.95 2.42 7.13
CA VAL A 200 14.84 3.89 6.96
C VAL A 200 13.81 4.24 5.87
N LEU A 201 13.88 3.58 4.71
CA LEU A 201 12.93 3.81 3.62
C LEU A 201 11.49 3.53 4.07
N ILE A 202 11.25 2.37 4.70
CA ILE A 202 9.91 1.98 5.19
C ILE A 202 9.42 2.98 6.25
N ASN A 203 10.24 3.28 7.25
CA ASN A 203 9.90 4.26 8.28
C ASN A 203 9.52 5.61 7.67
N GLN A 204 10.31 6.11 6.71
CA GLN A 204 10.09 7.42 6.12
C GLN A 204 8.77 7.48 5.33
N PHE A 205 8.49 6.56 4.41
CA PHE A 205 7.24 6.65 3.65
C PHE A 205 6.01 6.36 4.53
N ARG A 206 6.13 5.53 5.59
CA ARG A 206 5.07 5.33 6.58
C ARG A 206 4.82 6.61 7.36
N THR A 207 5.83 7.19 7.99
CA THR A 207 5.71 8.43 8.78
C THR A 207 5.10 9.58 7.96
N LEU A 208 5.49 9.71 6.68
CA LEU A 208 5.00 10.77 5.81
C LEU A 208 3.57 10.55 5.31
N SER A 209 3.03 9.34 5.36
CA SER A 209 1.76 9.00 4.70
C SER A 209 0.68 8.41 5.60
N THR A 210 1.00 7.78 6.73
CA THR A 210 0.02 7.03 7.55
C THR A 210 -1.14 7.92 8.05
N GLU A 211 -0.85 9.17 8.40
CA GLU A 211 -1.85 10.12 8.87
C GLU A 211 -2.55 10.90 7.73
N THR A 212 -2.35 10.50 6.49
CA THR A 212 -2.95 11.15 5.31
C THR A 212 -4.10 10.31 4.74
N PRO A 213 -4.93 10.88 3.84
CA PRO A 213 -5.93 10.09 3.10
C PRO A 213 -5.33 9.05 2.15
N TYR A 214 -4.02 9.08 1.95
CA TYR A 214 -3.28 8.23 1.01
C TYR A 214 -2.12 7.51 1.70
N PRO A 215 -2.40 6.62 2.69
CA PRO A 215 -1.35 5.88 3.37
C PRO A 215 -0.60 4.98 2.38
N VAL A 216 0.71 4.93 2.51
CA VAL A 216 1.56 4.04 1.71
C VAL A 216 1.76 2.74 2.49
N ASN A 217 1.21 1.66 1.99
CA ASN A 217 1.38 0.34 2.58
C ASN A 217 2.54 -0.42 1.93
N PHE A 218 2.90 -1.56 2.49
CA PHE A 218 3.98 -2.37 1.94
C PHE A 218 3.77 -3.87 2.15
N LEU A 219 4.40 -4.65 1.27
CA LEU A 219 4.61 -6.08 1.45
C LEU A 219 6.10 -6.34 1.33
N LEU A 220 6.71 -6.87 2.40
CA LEU A 220 8.13 -7.18 2.48
C LEU A 220 8.34 -8.70 2.48
N PHE A 221 9.14 -9.23 1.55
CA PHE A 221 9.65 -10.59 1.61
C PHE A 221 10.94 -10.61 2.44
N ASP A 222 10.86 -11.16 3.65
CA ASP A 222 11.97 -11.21 4.62
C ASP A 222 12.70 -12.55 4.54
N TYR A 223 13.70 -12.63 3.67
CA TYR A 223 14.49 -13.85 3.45
C TYR A 223 15.50 -14.17 4.55
N LYS A 224 15.79 -13.20 5.42
CA LYS A 224 16.74 -13.38 6.52
C LYS A 224 16.07 -13.54 7.88
N GLY A 225 14.78 -13.22 7.97
CA GLY A 225 14.05 -13.19 9.22
C GLY A 225 14.42 -11.99 10.13
N GLU A 226 15.16 -10.99 9.62
CA GLU A 226 15.62 -9.86 10.43
C GLU A 226 14.46 -8.94 10.85
N PHE A 227 13.48 -8.74 9.99
CA PHE A 227 12.30 -7.91 10.24
C PHE A 227 11.16 -8.65 10.94
N SER A 228 11.12 -9.97 10.81
CA SER A 228 10.10 -10.84 11.40
C SER A 228 10.55 -11.49 12.72
N ASP A 229 11.79 -11.27 13.17
CA ASP A 229 12.31 -11.78 14.43
C ASP A 229 11.61 -11.12 15.62
N PRO A 230 11.00 -11.89 16.53
CA PRO A 230 10.35 -11.35 17.73
C PRO A 230 11.28 -10.55 18.64
N SER A 231 12.61 -10.82 18.62
CA SER A 231 13.60 -10.06 19.37
C SER A 231 13.83 -8.65 18.82
N ASN A 232 13.48 -8.41 17.55
CA ASN A 232 13.59 -7.14 16.86
C ASN A 232 12.26 -6.39 16.76
N ALA A 233 11.37 -6.54 17.76
CA ALA A 233 10.03 -5.93 17.76
C ALA A 233 10.03 -4.40 17.57
N ASN A 234 11.16 -3.74 17.79
CA ASN A 234 11.30 -2.30 17.53
C ASN A 234 11.04 -1.90 16.08
N TRP A 235 11.30 -2.79 15.08
CA TRP A 235 11.00 -2.50 13.68
C TRP A 235 9.52 -2.23 13.45
N LEU A 236 8.64 -3.00 14.11
CA LEU A 236 7.19 -2.86 13.96
C LEU A 236 6.72 -1.47 14.39
N VAL A 237 7.28 -0.93 15.47
CA VAL A 237 6.99 0.44 15.94
C VAL A 237 7.44 1.47 14.91
N HIS A 238 8.65 1.30 14.35
CA HIS A 238 9.17 2.21 13.33
C HIS A 238 8.37 2.17 12.02
N PHE A 239 7.74 1.03 11.72
CA PHE A 239 6.92 0.86 10.51
C PHE A 239 5.45 1.24 10.73
N ASP A 240 5.07 1.61 11.95
CA ASP A 240 3.69 1.87 12.34
C ASP A 240 2.77 0.68 11.98
N VAL A 241 3.16 -0.50 12.44
CA VAL A 241 2.43 -1.77 12.26
C VAL A 241 2.51 -2.61 13.52
N ASP A 242 1.61 -3.58 13.66
CA ASP A 242 1.63 -4.54 14.74
C ASP A 242 2.10 -5.94 14.28
N ARG A 243 2.17 -6.90 15.20
CA ARG A 243 2.64 -8.26 14.90
C ARG A 243 1.72 -9.04 13.96
N THR A 244 0.49 -8.63 13.77
CA THR A 244 -0.45 -9.31 12.86
C THR A 244 -0.06 -9.13 11.40
N CYS A 245 0.80 -8.14 11.09
CA CYS A 245 1.37 -7.95 9.76
C CYS A 245 2.37 -9.06 9.36
N ILE A 246 2.90 -9.84 10.33
CA ILE A 246 3.86 -10.90 10.04
C ILE A 246 3.11 -12.16 9.60
N LEU A 247 3.30 -12.51 8.33
CA LEU A 247 2.77 -13.73 7.74
C LEU A 247 3.86 -14.81 7.76
N ASP A 248 3.68 -15.84 8.59
CA ASP A 248 4.59 -16.99 8.67
C ASP A 248 3.92 -18.22 8.03
N PRO A 249 4.28 -18.57 6.77
CA PRO A 249 3.68 -19.70 6.07
C PRO A 249 4.00 -21.07 6.71
N MET A 250 4.97 -21.14 7.62
CA MET A 250 5.27 -22.34 8.38
C MET A 250 4.32 -22.55 9.57
N VAL A 251 3.65 -21.49 10.03
CA VAL A 251 2.74 -21.51 11.18
C VAL A 251 1.28 -21.53 10.73
N SER A 252 0.96 -20.71 9.71
CA SER A 252 -0.41 -20.60 9.19
C SER A 252 -0.40 -20.29 7.68
N PRO A 253 -1.41 -20.76 6.93
CA PRO A 253 -1.51 -20.44 5.51
C PRO A 253 -1.55 -18.92 5.28
N LEU A 254 -0.91 -18.47 4.21
CA LEU A 254 -1.06 -17.08 3.73
C LEU A 254 -2.55 -16.76 3.55
N PRO A 255 -3.03 -15.60 4.02
CA PRO A 255 -4.47 -15.35 4.21
C PRO A 255 -5.20 -14.97 2.91
N PHE A 256 -4.83 -15.58 1.79
CA PHE A 256 -5.47 -15.36 0.50
C PHE A 256 -5.42 -16.61 -0.38
N SER A 257 -6.35 -16.69 -1.36
CA SER A 257 -6.31 -17.69 -2.42
C SER A 257 -5.29 -17.27 -3.49
N PRO A 258 -4.38 -18.16 -3.90
CA PRO A 258 -3.42 -17.88 -4.96
C PRO A 258 -4.06 -17.84 -6.35
N PHE A 259 -5.31 -18.29 -6.48
CA PHE A 259 -6.00 -18.45 -7.76
C PHE A 259 -6.97 -17.31 -8.03
N LYS A 260 -7.02 -16.87 -9.29
CA LYS A 260 -7.92 -15.80 -9.76
C LYS A 260 -9.36 -16.34 -9.89
N ASP A 261 -10.34 -15.47 -9.60
CA ASP A 261 -11.76 -15.76 -9.87
C ASP A 261 -12.11 -15.34 -11.32
N PHE A 262 -12.57 -16.28 -12.10
CA PHE A 262 -13.04 -16.10 -13.47
C PHE A 262 -14.54 -16.31 -13.63
N SER A 263 -15.31 -16.25 -12.55
CA SER A 263 -16.77 -16.36 -12.60
C SER A 263 -17.36 -15.32 -13.55
N GLY A 264 -18.08 -15.78 -14.57
CA GLY A 264 -18.66 -14.90 -15.60
C GLY A 264 -17.68 -14.37 -16.65
N ARG A 265 -16.42 -14.82 -16.65
CA ARG A 265 -15.41 -14.46 -17.64
C ARG A 265 -15.39 -15.42 -18.84
N THR A 266 -14.69 -15.03 -19.89
CA THR A 266 -14.58 -15.82 -21.11
C THR A 266 -13.59 -16.97 -20.96
N ILE A 267 -13.80 -18.04 -21.76
CA ILE A 267 -12.85 -19.15 -21.80
C ILE A 267 -11.46 -18.73 -22.28
N ASN A 268 -11.36 -17.70 -23.11
CA ASN A 268 -10.08 -17.18 -23.59
C ASN A 268 -9.24 -16.54 -22.48
N GLU A 269 -9.87 -15.85 -21.53
CA GLU A 269 -9.19 -15.31 -20.35
C GLU A 269 -8.65 -16.44 -19.46
N ILE A 270 -9.43 -17.51 -19.28
CA ILE A 270 -8.99 -18.70 -18.54
C ILE A 270 -7.81 -19.36 -19.25
N ASN A 271 -7.87 -19.52 -20.58
CA ASN A 271 -6.81 -20.15 -21.35
C ASN A 271 -5.48 -19.35 -21.23
N LEU A 272 -5.54 -18.02 -21.37
CA LEU A 272 -4.36 -17.17 -21.23
C LEU A 272 -3.73 -17.28 -19.84
N TYR A 273 -4.55 -17.12 -18.80
CA TYR A 273 -4.10 -17.26 -17.40
C TYR A 273 -3.52 -18.63 -17.10
N SER A 274 -4.16 -19.69 -17.62
CA SER A 274 -3.69 -21.06 -17.41
C SER A 274 -2.34 -21.32 -18.06
N THR A 275 -2.07 -20.71 -19.21
CA THR A 275 -0.77 -20.76 -19.87
C THR A 275 0.29 -20.02 -19.05
N GLU A 276 0.00 -18.79 -18.62
CA GLU A 276 0.91 -18.00 -17.79
C GLU A 276 1.25 -18.70 -16.47
N MET A 277 0.24 -19.30 -15.82
CA MET A 277 0.45 -20.03 -14.57
C MET A 277 1.25 -21.32 -14.77
N ALA A 278 1.00 -22.05 -15.86
CA ALA A 278 1.78 -23.24 -16.19
C ALA A 278 3.24 -22.88 -16.48
N ASP A 279 3.49 -21.84 -17.26
CA ASP A 279 4.83 -21.33 -17.55
C ASP A 279 5.59 -20.97 -16.26
N ALA A 280 4.92 -20.31 -15.32
CA ALA A 280 5.51 -19.92 -14.06
C ALA A 280 5.81 -21.09 -13.13
N LEU A 281 4.88 -22.02 -12.96
CA LEU A 281 5.12 -23.24 -12.17
C LEU A 281 6.24 -24.09 -12.78
N CYS A 282 6.32 -24.15 -14.12
CA CYS A 282 7.41 -24.80 -14.82
C CYS A 282 8.74 -24.08 -14.67
N ALA A 283 8.73 -22.75 -14.57
CA ALA A 283 9.93 -21.95 -14.40
C ALA A 283 10.57 -22.11 -13.01
N VAL A 284 9.81 -22.53 -12.02
CA VAL A 284 10.28 -22.79 -10.64
C VAL A 284 11.34 -23.91 -10.62
N ASP A 285 11.21 -24.94 -11.47
CA ASP A 285 12.19 -26.01 -11.64
C ASP A 285 12.42 -26.31 -13.13
N ARG A 286 12.90 -25.31 -13.85
CA ARG A 286 13.02 -25.32 -15.32
C ARG A 286 13.93 -26.42 -15.88
N ALA A 287 14.90 -26.88 -15.09
CA ALA A 287 15.89 -27.86 -15.56
C ALA A 287 15.27 -29.25 -15.82
N THR A 288 14.13 -29.54 -15.20
CA THR A 288 13.52 -30.87 -15.21
C THR A 288 12.17 -30.93 -15.94
N VAL A 289 11.61 -29.77 -16.34
CA VAL A 289 10.28 -29.66 -16.96
C VAL A 289 10.38 -29.59 -18.49
N SER A 290 9.65 -30.47 -19.16
CA SER A 290 9.55 -30.50 -20.64
C SER A 290 8.37 -29.63 -21.14
N ALA A 291 8.42 -29.23 -22.43
CA ALA A 291 7.30 -28.53 -23.08
C ALA A 291 5.98 -29.32 -23.02
N SER A 292 6.05 -30.65 -23.10
CA SER A 292 4.87 -31.51 -22.99
C SER A 292 4.25 -31.47 -21.58
N MET A 293 5.07 -31.37 -20.53
CA MET A 293 4.59 -31.21 -19.15
C MET A 293 3.92 -29.86 -18.95
N ASN A 294 4.50 -28.81 -19.53
CA ASN A 294 3.92 -27.46 -19.49
C ASN A 294 2.53 -27.42 -20.15
N ASN A 295 2.42 -27.92 -21.39
CA ASN A 295 1.13 -27.97 -22.08
C ASN A 295 0.09 -28.79 -21.32
N ARG A 296 0.48 -29.93 -20.78
CA ARG A 296 -0.40 -30.76 -19.94
C ARG A 296 -0.88 -30.02 -18.70
N LEU A 297 -0.01 -29.26 -18.06
CA LEU A 297 -0.36 -28.44 -16.88
C LEU A 297 -1.33 -27.32 -17.26
N SER A 298 -1.06 -26.60 -18.35
CA SER A 298 -1.97 -25.55 -18.84
C SER A 298 -3.37 -26.09 -19.12
N GLU A 299 -3.47 -27.23 -19.81
CA GLU A 299 -4.76 -27.90 -20.08
C GLU A 299 -5.45 -28.37 -18.80
N ALA A 300 -4.69 -28.89 -17.83
CA ALA A 300 -5.24 -29.34 -16.55
C ALA A 300 -5.83 -28.15 -15.74
N ILE A 301 -5.17 -26.99 -15.77
CA ILE A 301 -5.68 -25.76 -15.14
C ILE A 301 -6.97 -25.32 -15.82
N VAL A 302 -7.03 -25.30 -17.15
CA VAL A 302 -8.26 -24.96 -17.89
C VAL A 302 -9.42 -25.90 -17.51
N GLU A 303 -9.16 -27.20 -17.41
CA GLU A 303 -10.17 -28.19 -17.04
C GLU A 303 -10.65 -27.99 -15.59
N ALA A 304 -9.73 -27.69 -14.67
CA ALA A 304 -10.07 -27.39 -13.30
C ALA A 304 -11.00 -26.16 -13.20
N TYR A 305 -10.71 -25.09 -13.94
CA TYR A 305 -11.58 -23.91 -14.00
C TYR A 305 -12.94 -24.19 -14.66
N LYS A 306 -13.01 -25.04 -15.67
CA LYS A 306 -14.28 -25.49 -16.26
C LYS A 306 -15.13 -26.23 -15.23
N GLN A 307 -14.52 -27.12 -14.44
CA GLN A 307 -15.23 -27.88 -13.39
C GLN A 307 -15.77 -26.96 -12.30
N THR A 308 -15.04 -25.91 -11.91
CA THR A 308 -15.47 -24.94 -10.88
C THR A 308 -16.36 -23.82 -11.44
N THR A 309 -16.70 -23.84 -12.73
CA THR A 309 -17.45 -22.77 -13.42
C THR A 309 -16.78 -21.39 -13.28
N GLY A 310 -15.44 -21.36 -13.36
CA GLY A 310 -14.63 -20.14 -13.26
C GLY A 310 -14.26 -19.70 -11.84
N LYS A 311 -14.79 -20.35 -10.80
CA LYS A 311 -14.38 -20.04 -9.41
C LYS A 311 -12.94 -20.46 -9.17
N PRO A 312 -12.26 -19.84 -8.16
CA PRO A 312 -10.90 -20.25 -7.81
C PRO A 312 -10.76 -21.75 -7.62
N ILE A 313 -9.74 -22.31 -8.24
CA ILE A 313 -9.41 -23.73 -8.14
C ILE A 313 -8.59 -24.02 -6.89
N THR A 314 -8.18 -25.27 -6.67
CA THR A 314 -7.23 -25.67 -5.64
C THR A 314 -6.06 -26.43 -6.25
N PHE A 315 -4.95 -26.54 -5.52
CA PHE A 315 -3.80 -27.32 -5.96
C PHE A 315 -4.14 -28.81 -6.08
N GLU A 316 -5.03 -29.32 -5.22
CA GLU A 316 -5.50 -30.71 -5.27
C GLU A 316 -6.26 -30.97 -6.58
N LEU A 317 -7.18 -30.07 -6.94
CA LEU A 317 -7.93 -30.20 -8.19
C LEU A 317 -7.00 -30.09 -9.41
N MET A 318 -6.04 -29.17 -9.36
CA MET A 318 -5.02 -29.03 -10.41
C MET A 318 -4.20 -30.31 -10.56
N LEU A 319 -3.75 -30.90 -9.44
CA LEU A 319 -3.00 -32.16 -9.44
C LEU A 319 -3.84 -33.31 -10.01
N GLU A 320 -5.10 -33.44 -9.58
CA GLU A 320 -6.04 -34.47 -10.13
C GLU A 320 -6.14 -34.35 -11.66
N LYS A 321 -6.42 -33.14 -12.17
CA LYS A 321 -6.56 -32.94 -13.62
C LYS A 321 -5.26 -33.18 -14.38
N TYR A 322 -4.12 -32.81 -13.77
CA TYR A 322 -2.81 -33.05 -14.36
C TYR A 322 -2.50 -34.56 -14.44
N GLN A 323 -2.71 -35.32 -13.34
CA GLN A 323 -2.47 -36.78 -13.30
C GLN A 323 -3.37 -37.54 -14.28
N ASN A 324 -4.65 -37.15 -14.41
CA ASN A 324 -5.58 -37.77 -15.38
C ASN A 324 -5.11 -37.61 -16.84
N ARG A 325 -4.18 -36.71 -17.12
CA ARG A 325 -3.59 -36.49 -18.46
C ARG A 325 -2.21 -37.14 -18.63
N MET A 326 -1.67 -37.76 -17.59
CA MET A 326 -0.40 -38.49 -17.67
C MET A 326 -0.61 -39.89 -18.29
N GLN A 327 0.40 -40.36 -19.03
CA GLN A 327 0.39 -41.73 -19.55
C GLN A 327 0.43 -42.76 -18.41
N ASN A 328 1.10 -42.43 -17.31
CA ASN A 328 1.14 -43.21 -16.08
C ASN A 328 0.86 -42.31 -14.89
N PRO A 329 -0.40 -42.23 -14.43
CA PRO A 329 -0.79 -41.37 -13.31
C PRO A 329 -0.12 -41.69 -11.97
N ASP A 330 0.33 -42.93 -11.79
CA ASP A 330 0.97 -43.38 -10.54
C ASP A 330 2.46 -42.98 -10.44
N LYS A 331 3.05 -42.54 -11.55
CA LYS A 331 4.47 -42.13 -11.59
C LYS A 331 4.59 -40.63 -11.44
N ASP A 332 5.29 -40.21 -10.41
CA ASP A 332 5.57 -38.79 -10.21
C ASP A 332 6.54 -38.22 -11.27
N ASP A 333 6.26 -36.98 -11.68
CA ASP A 333 7.16 -36.15 -12.45
C ASP A 333 7.44 -34.83 -11.67
N SER A 334 8.18 -33.90 -12.25
CA SER A 334 8.55 -32.64 -11.57
C SER A 334 7.34 -31.80 -11.21
N ILE A 335 6.30 -31.76 -12.05
CA ILE A 335 5.08 -30.99 -11.79
C ILE A 335 4.28 -31.60 -10.64
N THR A 336 4.07 -32.92 -10.67
CA THR A 336 3.38 -33.59 -9.56
C THR A 336 4.12 -33.44 -8.25
N SER A 337 5.46 -33.47 -8.28
CA SER A 337 6.30 -33.25 -7.09
C SER A 337 6.14 -31.84 -6.52
N ILE A 338 6.12 -30.80 -7.36
CA ILE A 338 5.90 -29.41 -6.93
C ILE A 338 4.48 -29.26 -6.36
N LEU A 339 3.45 -29.72 -7.06
CA LEU A 339 2.06 -29.62 -6.62
C LEU A 339 1.83 -30.36 -5.28
N LYS A 340 2.38 -31.58 -5.14
CA LYS A 340 2.31 -32.34 -3.88
C LYS A 340 3.00 -31.60 -2.72
N GLN A 341 4.10 -30.90 -2.97
CA GLN A 341 4.76 -30.09 -1.96
C GLN A 341 3.90 -28.88 -1.55
N LEU A 342 3.29 -28.18 -2.52
CA LEU A 342 2.39 -27.04 -2.25
C LEU A 342 1.17 -27.47 -1.44
N ILE A 343 0.56 -28.62 -1.79
CA ILE A 343 -0.58 -29.21 -1.07
C ILE A 343 -0.17 -29.58 0.36
N ARG A 344 0.91 -30.37 0.53
CA ARG A 344 1.33 -30.87 1.83
C ARG A 344 1.67 -29.76 2.83
N ASN A 345 2.22 -28.64 2.35
CA ASN A 345 2.64 -27.54 3.22
C ASN A 345 1.49 -26.55 3.53
N HIS A 346 0.31 -26.68 2.91
CA HIS A 346 -0.86 -25.82 3.17
C HIS A 346 -0.53 -24.31 3.19
N LEU A 347 0.25 -23.85 2.20
CA LEU A 347 0.85 -22.51 2.21
C LEU A 347 -0.16 -21.37 2.00
N PHE A 348 -1.34 -21.64 1.44
CA PHE A 348 -2.32 -20.62 1.07
C PHE A 348 -3.72 -20.98 1.57
N ALA A 349 -4.49 -19.97 1.94
CA ALA A 349 -5.91 -20.13 2.25
C ALA A 349 -6.72 -20.38 0.97
N SER A 350 -7.88 -21.01 1.12
CA SER A 350 -8.81 -21.25 0.01
C SER A 350 -9.59 -20.01 -0.42
N GLN A 351 -9.61 -18.97 0.42
CA GLN A 351 -10.34 -17.71 0.19
C GLN A 351 -9.52 -16.51 0.66
N ASP A 352 -9.81 -15.35 0.08
CA ASP A 352 -9.20 -14.09 0.48
C ASP A 352 -9.77 -13.63 1.82
N LYS A 353 -8.88 -13.35 2.78
CA LYS A 353 -9.21 -12.81 4.10
C LYS A 353 -8.69 -11.39 4.28
N VAL A 354 -7.73 -10.98 3.46
CA VAL A 354 -7.05 -9.68 3.52
C VAL A 354 -6.87 -9.11 2.11
N ASN A 355 -6.68 -7.80 2.02
CA ASN A 355 -6.26 -7.14 0.80
C ASN A 355 -4.78 -6.77 0.93
N LEU A 356 -3.92 -7.38 0.12
CA LEU A 356 -2.46 -7.20 0.17
C LEU A 356 -1.98 -5.77 -0.15
N VAL A 357 -2.84 -4.90 -0.68
CA VAL A 357 -2.50 -3.50 -1.01
C VAL A 357 -2.96 -2.54 0.08
N ASP A 358 -4.08 -2.84 0.73
CA ASP A 358 -4.69 -1.93 1.72
C ASP A 358 -4.09 -2.07 3.12
N GLU A 359 -3.25 -3.08 3.34
CA GLU A 359 -2.60 -3.38 4.61
C GLU A 359 -1.09 -3.59 4.42
N CYS A 360 -0.33 -3.56 5.52
CA CYS A 360 1.11 -3.82 5.52
C CYS A 360 1.38 -5.28 5.88
N PHE A 361 2.31 -5.94 5.18
CA PHE A 361 2.68 -7.32 5.46
C PHE A 361 4.18 -7.57 5.40
N ILE A 362 4.66 -8.46 6.26
CA ILE A 362 6.00 -9.03 6.23
C ILE A 362 5.85 -10.54 6.03
N VAL A 363 6.21 -11.04 4.88
CA VAL A 363 6.18 -12.47 4.55
C VAL A 363 7.50 -13.09 4.98
N LYS A 364 7.46 -13.93 6.01
CA LYS A 364 8.63 -14.61 6.56
C LYS A 364 9.07 -15.73 5.65
N MET A 365 10.29 -15.64 5.13
CA MET A 365 10.84 -16.54 4.12
C MET A 365 12.07 -17.32 4.60
N ASP A 366 12.58 -17.04 5.80
CA ASP A 366 13.86 -17.56 6.32
C ASP A 366 13.90 -19.09 6.53
N ALA A 367 12.73 -19.68 6.79
CA ALA A 367 12.58 -21.13 6.98
C ALA A 367 12.64 -21.95 5.66
N PHE A 368 12.46 -21.30 4.51
CA PHE A 368 12.45 -21.99 3.22
C PHE A 368 13.86 -21.99 2.58
N PRO A 369 14.25 -23.10 1.90
CA PRO A 369 15.44 -23.08 1.05
C PRO A 369 15.31 -21.95 0.02
N LYS A 370 16.23 -20.99 0.04
CA LYS A 370 16.11 -19.70 -0.67
C LYS A 370 15.96 -19.85 -2.18
N GLU A 371 16.68 -20.81 -2.77
CA GLU A 371 16.59 -21.15 -4.20
C GLU A 371 15.60 -22.29 -4.48
N GLY A 372 14.95 -22.80 -3.45
CA GLY A 372 14.02 -23.92 -3.54
C GLY A 372 12.73 -23.59 -4.27
N PRO A 373 12.08 -24.58 -4.87
CA PRO A 373 10.85 -24.40 -5.65
C PRO A 373 9.71 -23.78 -4.83
N ILE A 374 9.62 -24.12 -3.54
CA ILE A 374 8.57 -23.59 -2.66
C ILE A 374 8.73 -22.10 -2.42
N ALA A 375 9.94 -21.61 -2.12
CA ALA A 375 10.18 -20.18 -1.93
C ALA A 375 9.84 -19.39 -3.19
N LYS A 376 10.25 -19.88 -4.36
CA LYS A 376 9.92 -19.27 -5.67
C LYS A 376 8.42 -19.27 -5.92
N ALA A 377 7.73 -20.36 -5.61
CA ALA A 377 6.27 -20.46 -5.75
C ALA A 377 5.53 -19.47 -4.83
N ILE A 378 5.93 -19.36 -3.56
CA ILE A 378 5.34 -18.38 -2.62
C ILE A 378 5.41 -16.97 -3.22
N VAL A 379 6.60 -16.53 -3.63
CA VAL A 379 6.76 -15.18 -4.17
C VAL A 379 6.00 -15.00 -5.48
N TYR A 380 6.02 -16.00 -6.36
CA TYR A 380 5.22 -15.95 -7.59
C TYR A 380 3.74 -15.72 -7.29
N PHE A 381 3.14 -16.52 -6.40
CA PHE A 381 1.72 -16.42 -6.10
C PHE A 381 1.35 -15.15 -5.34
N VAL A 382 2.20 -14.66 -4.44
CA VAL A 382 2.00 -13.38 -3.77
C VAL A 382 2.02 -12.22 -4.79
N ILE A 383 2.99 -12.19 -5.69
CA ILE A 383 3.10 -11.15 -6.72
C ILE A 383 1.96 -11.28 -7.74
N SER A 384 1.59 -12.50 -8.13
CA SER A 384 0.44 -12.74 -8.98
C SER A 384 -0.86 -12.22 -8.34
N LYS A 385 -1.02 -12.44 -7.03
CA LYS A 385 -2.15 -11.91 -6.27
C LYS A 385 -2.16 -10.38 -6.25
N LEU A 386 -1.02 -9.74 -6.01
CA LEU A 386 -0.88 -8.29 -6.10
C LEU A 386 -1.30 -7.79 -7.49
N ASN A 387 -0.84 -8.40 -8.58
CA ASN A 387 -1.24 -8.02 -9.92
C ASN A 387 -2.75 -8.12 -10.14
N ASN A 388 -3.38 -9.19 -9.64
CA ASN A 388 -4.83 -9.37 -9.75
C ASN A 388 -5.61 -8.26 -9.03
N ILE A 389 -5.12 -7.82 -7.86
CA ILE A 389 -5.69 -6.69 -7.13
C ILE A 389 -5.49 -5.40 -7.95
N TYR A 390 -4.32 -5.19 -8.55
CA TYR A 390 -3.98 -4.02 -9.36
C TYR A 390 -4.87 -3.81 -10.56
N GLU A 391 -5.21 -4.87 -11.26
CA GLU A 391 -6.09 -4.79 -12.43
C GLU A 391 -7.43 -4.14 -12.07
N GLN A 392 -7.89 -4.34 -10.84
CA GLN A 392 -9.16 -3.85 -10.34
C GLN A 392 -9.07 -2.45 -9.71
N LEU A 393 -7.87 -1.98 -9.34
CA LEU A 393 -7.70 -0.67 -8.74
C LEU A 393 -7.95 0.46 -9.75
N PRO A 394 -8.57 1.57 -9.31
CA PRO A 394 -8.64 2.78 -10.12
C PRO A 394 -7.22 3.32 -10.37
N LYS A 395 -7.09 4.17 -11.39
CA LYS A 395 -5.85 4.92 -11.58
C LYS A 395 -5.50 5.68 -10.30
N GLN A 396 -4.20 5.87 -10.08
CA GLN A 396 -3.72 6.67 -8.97
C GLN A 396 -4.23 8.10 -9.03
N ALA A 397 -4.40 8.74 -7.88
CA ALA A 397 -4.67 10.16 -7.82
C ALA A 397 -3.42 10.96 -8.23
N VAL A 398 -3.63 12.09 -8.88
CA VAL A 398 -2.56 13.00 -9.31
C VAL A 398 -3.01 14.42 -9.01
N ASN A 399 -2.12 15.25 -8.49
CA ASN A 399 -2.28 16.69 -8.43
C ASN A 399 -1.13 17.37 -9.21
N GLU A 400 -1.02 18.70 -9.13
CA GLU A 400 0.01 19.48 -9.86
C GLU A 400 1.43 19.07 -9.46
N ASP A 401 1.67 18.76 -8.18
CA ASP A 401 2.99 18.53 -7.61
C ASP A 401 3.33 17.05 -7.42
N TYR A 402 2.34 16.22 -7.08
CA TYR A 402 2.57 14.85 -6.61
C TYR A 402 1.64 13.83 -7.25
N VAL A 403 2.13 12.59 -7.30
CA VAL A 403 1.41 11.41 -7.75
C VAL A 403 1.22 10.46 -6.56
N GLN A 404 0.01 9.93 -6.38
CA GLN A 404 -0.27 8.97 -5.31
C GLN A 404 0.58 7.71 -5.46
N ILE A 405 1.28 7.32 -4.39
CA ILE A 405 1.80 5.97 -4.21
C ILE A 405 0.94 5.28 -3.15
N ARG A 406 0.50 4.06 -3.42
CA ARG A 406 -0.36 3.27 -2.54
C ARG A 406 0.42 2.20 -1.80
N HIS A 407 1.41 1.63 -2.48
CA HIS A 407 2.04 0.41 -1.99
C HIS A 407 3.45 0.22 -2.53
N PHE A 408 4.34 -0.29 -1.68
CA PHE A 408 5.65 -0.80 -2.07
C PHE A 408 5.70 -2.33 -1.89
N THR A 409 6.07 -3.04 -2.96
CA THR A 409 6.51 -4.43 -2.86
C THR A 409 8.01 -4.44 -2.64
N ILE A 410 8.47 -4.94 -1.50
CA ILE A 410 9.87 -4.92 -1.07
C ILE A 410 10.41 -6.34 -1.08
N ILE A 411 11.47 -6.58 -1.83
CA ILE A 411 12.10 -7.91 -1.91
C ILE A 411 13.53 -7.78 -1.43
N ASP A 412 13.78 -8.21 -0.19
CA ASP A 412 15.14 -8.39 0.29
C ASP A 412 15.75 -9.66 -0.34
N GLU A 413 17.05 -9.64 -0.62
CA GLU A 413 17.76 -10.69 -1.34
C GLU A 413 17.12 -11.03 -2.71
N ALA A 414 16.75 -9.99 -3.46
CA ALA A 414 16.01 -10.09 -4.72
C ALA A 414 16.67 -11.00 -5.77
N HIS A 415 17.98 -11.26 -5.67
CA HIS A 415 18.68 -12.15 -6.60
C HIS A 415 18.09 -13.56 -6.65
N TYR A 416 17.49 -14.07 -5.56
CA TYR A 416 16.79 -15.35 -5.58
C TYR A 416 15.52 -15.35 -6.46
N MET A 417 14.99 -14.16 -6.75
CA MET A 417 13.78 -13.98 -7.54
C MET A 417 14.03 -13.57 -8.99
N LEU A 418 15.24 -13.08 -9.28
CA LEU A 418 15.57 -12.55 -10.59
C LEU A 418 16.14 -13.62 -11.54
N ASP A 419 16.37 -14.83 -11.01
CA ASP A 419 16.95 -15.94 -11.77
C ASP A 419 15.92 -16.76 -12.57
N PHE A 420 14.62 -16.52 -12.37
CA PHE A 420 13.58 -17.21 -13.12
C PHE A 420 12.59 -16.24 -13.76
N ASP A 421 11.92 -16.71 -14.81
CA ASP A 421 10.95 -15.90 -15.54
C ASP A 421 9.68 -15.71 -14.70
N ASN A 422 9.42 -14.47 -14.29
CA ASN A 422 8.27 -14.10 -13.47
C ASN A 422 7.48 -12.99 -14.18
N GLN A 423 6.53 -13.39 -15.04
CA GLN A 423 5.69 -12.47 -15.78
C GLN A 423 4.89 -11.52 -14.89
N PRO A 424 4.25 -11.96 -13.77
CA PRO A 424 3.61 -11.06 -12.82
C PRO A 424 4.54 -9.97 -12.29
N LEU A 425 5.80 -10.30 -12.01
CA LEU A 425 6.78 -9.32 -11.55
C LEU A 425 7.13 -8.31 -12.66
N ARG A 426 7.28 -8.76 -13.90
CA ARG A 426 7.47 -7.86 -15.05
C ARG A 426 6.31 -6.91 -15.23
N ASN A 427 5.09 -7.41 -15.13
CA ASN A 427 3.87 -6.59 -15.22
C ASN A 427 3.82 -5.56 -14.10
N LEU A 428 4.15 -5.96 -12.87
CA LEU A 428 4.19 -5.08 -11.71
C LEU A 428 5.16 -3.90 -11.95
N ILE A 429 6.34 -4.17 -12.48
CA ILE A 429 7.35 -3.17 -12.80
C ILE A 429 6.89 -2.24 -13.93
N ALA A 430 6.30 -2.79 -14.99
CA ALA A 430 5.94 -2.04 -16.18
C ALA A 430 4.66 -1.20 -15.99
N VAL A 431 3.66 -1.73 -15.31
CA VAL A 431 2.29 -1.17 -15.27
C VAL A 431 1.93 -0.63 -13.89
N GLY A 432 2.61 -1.10 -12.84
CA GLY A 432 2.31 -0.76 -11.44
C GLY A 432 2.26 0.73 -11.17
N ARG A 433 3.12 1.52 -11.83
CA ARG A 433 3.18 2.98 -11.70
C ARG A 433 1.80 3.64 -11.87
N ASN A 434 1.06 3.31 -12.92
CA ASN A 434 -0.25 3.91 -13.22
C ASN A 434 -1.32 3.61 -12.16
N LYS A 435 -1.02 2.71 -11.23
CA LYS A 435 -1.87 2.30 -10.13
C LYS A 435 -1.34 2.74 -8.76
N GLY A 436 -0.24 3.46 -8.74
CA GLY A 436 0.40 3.92 -7.51
C GLY A 436 1.21 2.85 -6.79
N LEU A 437 1.83 1.95 -7.54
CA LEU A 437 2.56 0.81 -7.01
C LEU A 437 4.01 0.88 -7.43
N SER A 438 4.88 0.56 -6.50
CA SER A 438 6.31 0.59 -6.73
C SER A 438 7.01 -0.59 -6.07
N ILE A 439 8.26 -0.79 -6.45
CA ILE A 439 9.07 -1.91 -5.99
C ILE A 439 10.37 -1.38 -5.39
N ILE A 440 10.78 -1.99 -4.28
CA ILE A 440 12.11 -1.84 -3.71
C ILE A 440 12.80 -3.20 -3.77
N PHE A 441 13.88 -3.29 -4.54
CA PHE A 441 14.73 -4.47 -4.56
C PHE A 441 15.99 -4.24 -3.76
N ALA A 442 16.37 -5.21 -2.93
CA ALA A 442 17.66 -5.23 -2.26
C ALA A 442 18.44 -6.49 -2.62
N THR A 443 19.71 -6.35 -2.94
CA THR A 443 20.60 -7.47 -3.25
C THR A 443 22.01 -7.24 -2.72
N GLN A 444 22.77 -8.31 -2.59
CA GLN A 444 24.17 -8.24 -2.16
C GLN A 444 25.10 -7.78 -3.28
N ASN A 445 24.75 -8.06 -4.53
CA ASN A 445 25.58 -7.74 -5.69
C ASN A 445 24.78 -6.96 -6.74
N MET A 446 25.31 -5.84 -7.19
CA MET A 446 24.71 -5.02 -8.25
C MET A 446 24.55 -5.78 -9.57
N ASP A 447 25.37 -6.79 -9.86
CA ASP A 447 25.26 -7.61 -11.08
C ASP A 447 23.95 -8.37 -11.17
N SER A 448 23.32 -8.68 -10.03
CA SER A 448 22.05 -9.41 -9.97
C SER A 448 20.88 -8.67 -10.62
N TYR A 449 20.98 -7.36 -10.81
CA TYR A 449 19.93 -6.55 -11.44
C TYR A 449 19.91 -6.60 -12.95
N LYS A 450 20.93 -7.17 -13.58
CA LYS A 450 21.00 -7.41 -15.03
C LYS A 450 20.96 -8.91 -15.28
N SER A 451 19.78 -9.48 -15.23
CA SER A 451 19.56 -10.89 -15.51
C SER A 451 19.10 -11.13 -16.94
N LYS A 452 19.06 -12.40 -17.36
CA LYS A 452 18.52 -12.81 -18.66
C LYS A 452 17.04 -12.40 -18.85
N PHE A 453 16.30 -12.30 -17.76
CA PHE A 453 14.87 -12.07 -17.76
C PHE A 453 14.49 -10.60 -17.49
N PHE A 454 15.39 -9.85 -16.85
CA PHE A 454 15.11 -8.49 -16.40
C PHE A 454 16.33 -7.59 -16.55
N ASP A 455 16.11 -6.37 -17.03
CA ASP A 455 17.03 -5.26 -16.90
C ASP A 455 16.38 -4.18 -16.02
N PHE A 456 16.68 -4.23 -14.73
CA PHE A 456 16.10 -3.30 -13.77
C PHE A 456 16.75 -1.93 -13.79
N TYR A 457 18.00 -1.81 -14.23
CA TYR A 457 18.69 -0.52 -14.30
C TYR A 457 18.03 0.44 -15.28
N ALA A 458 17.47 -0.09 -16.38
CA ALA A 458 16.76 0.72 -17.37
C ALA A 458 15.50 1.39 -16.78
N ASN A 459 14.94 0.83 -15.71
CA ASN A 459 13.67 1.27 -15.11
C ASN A 459 13.83 1.85 -13.70
N ALA A 460 15.00 1.75 -13.07
CA ALA A 460 15.20 2.23 -11.71
C ALA A 460 15.46 3.73 -11.66
N GLN A 461 14.61 4.46 -10.94
CA GLN A 461 14.82 5.88 -10.69
C GLN A 461 15.91 6.12 -9.64
N TYR A 462 15.96 5.27 -8.61
CA TYR A 462 16.84 5.44 -7.45
C TYR A 462 17.73 4.21 -7.22
N PRO A 463 18.86 4.12 -7.93
CA PRO A 463 19.90 3.12 -7.62
C PRO A 463 20.74 3.59 -6.44
N LEU A 464 20.59 2.92 -5.30
CA LEU A 464 21.31 3.19 -4.05
C LEU A 464 22.42 2.14 -3.90
N ILE A 465 23.66 2.52 -4.15
CA ILE A 465 24.79 1.61 -4.18
C ILE A 465 25.62 1.78 -2.89
N MET A 466 25.56 0.79 -2.04
CA MET A 466 26.40 0.68 -0.84
C MET A 466 27.70 -0.07 -1.19
N LYS A 467 28.59 -0.29 -0.20
CA LYS A 467 29.85 -1.00 -0.41
C LYS A 467 29.64 -2.35 -1.11
N GLN A 468 30.42 -2.59 -2.15
CA GLN A 468 30.43 -3.84 -2.93
C GLN A 468 31.78 -4.56 -2.76
N GLN A 469 31.76 -5.90 -2.78
CA GLN A 469 32.98 -6.71 -2.85
C GLN A 469 33.48 -6.80 -4.29
N THR A 470 32.58 -7.03 -5.22
CA THR A 470 32.85 -7.05 -6.66
C THR A 470 32.11 -5.88 -7.33
N ILE A 471 32.78 -5.21 -8.24
CA ILE A 471 32.23 -4.02 -8.91
C ILE A 471 32.28 -4.26 -10.42
N SER A 472 31.11 -4.37 -11.04
CA SER A 472 30.98 -4.55 -12.48
C SER A 472 31.17 -3.24 -13.22
N ASP A 473 32.19 -3.22 -14.07
CA ASP A 473 32.54 -2.04 -14.88
C ASP A 473 31.42 -1.65 -15.86
N GLY A 474 30.78 -2.64 -16.46
CA GLY A 474 29.68 -2.41 -17.40
C GLY A 474 28.49 -1.74 -16.73
N ILE A 475 28.09 -2.25 -15.57
CA ILE A 475 26.93 -1.73 -14.84
C ILE A 475 27.18 -0.30 -14.36
N ILE A 476 28.36 0.03 -13.86
CA ILE A 476 28.66 1.41 -13.44
C ILE A 476 28.58 2.36 -14.63
N LYS A 477 29.15 1.98 -15.76
CA LYS A 477 29.11 2.82 -16.97
C LYS A 477 27.68 3.05 -17.44
N ASP A 478 26.88 1.99 -17.49
CA ASP A 478 25.47 2.05 -17.90
C ASP A 478 24.65 2.90 -16.92
N LEU A 479 24.81 2.64 -15.61
CA LEU A 479 24.00 3.27 -14.57
C LEU A 479 24.29 4.77 -14.43
N PHE A 480 25.57 5.17 -14.43
CA PHE A 480 25.96 6.57 -14.22
C PHE A 480 26.13 7.33 -15.55
N GLY A 481 26.13 6.65 -16.69
CA GLY A 481 26.33 7.28 -18.00
C GLY A 481 27.74 7.86 -18.17
N VAL A 482 28.76 7.21 -17.61
CA VAL A 482 30.14 7.73 -17.52
C VAL A 482 31.14 6.85 -18.21
N SER A 483 32.30 7.44 -18.53
CA SER A 483 33.44 6.74 -19.13
C SER A 483 34.77 7.29 -18.60
N GLY A 484 35.86 6.62 -18.93
CA GLY A 484 37.21 7.12 -18.66
C GLY A 484 37.51 7.36 -17.18
N LYS A 485 37.95 8.57 -16.85
CA LYS A 485 38.36 8.93 -15.45
C LYS A 485 37.21 8.93 -14.49
N GLU A 486 36.04 9.43 -14.86
CA GLU A 486 34.85 9.49 -14.02
C GLU A 486 34.40 8.10 -13.55
N PHE A 487 34.45 7.12 -14.47
CA PHE A 487 34.19 5.74 -14.13
C PHE A 487 35.13 5.20 -13.03
N LEU A 488 36.44 5.49 -13.15
CA LEU A 488 37.43 5.05 -12.14
C LEU A 488 37.19 5.72 -10.77
N GLU A 489 36.77 6.97 -10.76
CA GLU A 489 36.39 7.68 -9.52
C GLU A 489 35.20 7.04 -8.84
N ILE A 490 34.15 6.70 -9.57
CA ILE A 490 32.95 6.03 -9.02
C ILE A 490 33.33 4.65 -8.47
N LYS A 491 34.10 3.87 -9.23
CA LYS A 491 34.58 2.56 -8.82
C LYS A 491 35.37 2.64 -7.50
N SER A 492 36.29 3.60 -7.41
CA SER A 492 37.06 3.87 -6.19
C SER A 492 36.16 4.33 -5.04
N ALA A 493 35.18 5.19 -5.32
CA ALA A 493 34.22 5.65 -4.30
C ALA A 493 33.39 4.50 -3.72
N ILE A 494 32.86 3.59 -4.54
CA ILE A 494 32.11 2.40 -4.08
C ILE A 494 32.99 1.51 -3.21
N ALA A 495 34.23 1.25 -3.65
CA ALA A 495 35.17 0.41 -2.89
C ALA A 495 35.53 1.03 -1.53
N GLY A 496 35.60 2.36 -1.45
CA GLY A 496 35.96 3.13 -0.26
C GLY A 496 34.80 3.38 0.72
N LEU A 497 33.56 2.99 0.40
CA LEU A 497 32.41 3.19 1.28
C LEU A 497 32.56 2.44 2.60
N GLN A 498 32.14 3.09 3.67
CA GLN A 498 32.05 2.48 5.00
C GLN A 498 30.66 1.86 5.22
N LYS A 499 30.49 1.12 6.34
CA LYS A 499 29.18 0.62 6.75
C LYS A 499 28.20 1.80 6.91
N GLY A 500 27.02 1.69 6.33
CA GLY A 500 26.00 2.75 6.37
C GLY A 500 26.23 3.90 5.39
N GLU A 501 27.20 3.80 4.49
CA GLU A 501 27.38 4.77 3.41
C GLU A 501 26.91 4.21 2.07
N LEU A 502 26.38 5.08 1.23
CA LEU A 502 25.98 4.76 -0.14
C LEU A 502 26.36 5.87 -1.11
N ILE A 503 26.35 5.54 -2.39
CA ILE A 503 26.36 6.53 -3.46
C ILE A 503 25.07 6.46 -4.26
N ILE A 504 24.65 7.61 -4.78
CA ILE A 504 23.50 7.76 -5.68
C ILE A 504 23.94 8.60 -6.89
N LYS A 505 23.30 8.39 -8.04
CA LYS A 505 23.50 9.18 -9.25
C LYS A 505 23.08 10.63 -9.01
N ASP A 506 23.94 11.59 -9.33
CA ASP A 506 23.56 13.00 -9.37
C ASP A 506 23.12 13.38 -10.78
N SER A 507 21.86 13.11 -11.10
CA SER A 507 21.29 13.36 -12.43
C SER A 507 21.31 14.85 -12.83
N THR A 508 21.27 15.75 -11.86
CA THR A 508 21.35 17.20 -12.11
C THR A 508 22.71 17.59 -12.68
N MET A 509 23.78 17.07 -12.07
CA MET A 509 25.15 17.36 -12.50
C MET A 509 25.44 16.77 -13.88
N ILE A 510 25.00 15.55 -14.15
CA ILE A 510 25.18 14.91 -15.46
C ILE A 510 24.41 15.68 -16.55
N THR A 511 23.18 16.09 -16.28
CA THR A 511 22.32 16.76 -17.26
C THR A 511 22.79 18.16 -17.60
N LEU A 512 23.29 18.91 -16.63
CA LEU A 512 23.70 20.30 -16.83
C LEU A 512 25.16 20.46 -17.28
N GLY A 513 25.97 19.41 -17.24
CA GLY A 513 27.39 19.48 -17.57
C GLY A 513 28.19 20.45 -16.67
N LEU A 514 27.71 20.74 -15.48
CA LEU A 514 28.25 21.77 -14.58
C LEU A 514 29.57 21.39 -13.89
N GLY A 515 30.26 20.39 -14.34
CA GLY A 515 31.50 19.96 -13.71
C GLY A 515 31.28 19.63 -12.23
N GLY A 516 31.54 18.42 -11.84
CA GLY A 516 31.34 17.91 -10.49
C GLY A 516 31.38 16.39 -10.53
N LYS A 517 31.19 15.75 -9.40
CA LYS A 517 31.14 14.29 -9.38
C LYS A 517 29.79 13.84 -9.92
N PRO A 518 29.75 12.82 -10.81
CA PRO A 518 28.50 12.28 -11.36
C PRO A 518 27.69 11.50 -10.32
N TYR A 519 28.09 11.52 -9.06
CA TYR A 519 27.45 10.86 -7.94
C TYR A 519 27.51 11.71 -6.68
N LYS A 520 26.58 11.46 -5.76
CA LYS A 520 26.62 11.96 -4.37
C LYS A 520 26.85 10.80 -3.40
N LYS A 521 27.64 11.06 -2.37
CA LYS A 521 27.84 10.14 -1.25
C LYS A 521 26.91 10.56 -0.11
N ILE A 522 26.21 9.59 0.47
CA ILE A 522 25.26 9.76 1.56
C ILE A 522 25.66 8.86 2.71
N LYS A 523 25.67 9.40 3.93
CA LYS A 523 25.71 8.64 5.17
C LYS A 523 24.27 8.39 5.61
N VAL A 524 23.85 7.14 5.59
CA VAL A 524 22.49 6.73 5.92
C VAL A 524 22.20 6.95 7.40
N THR A 525 21.03 7.46 7.72
CA THR A 525 20.54 7.56 9.10
C THR A 525 20.55 6.18 9.76
N HIS A 526 21.05 6.10 10.98
CA HIS A 526 20.98 4.88 11.78
C HIS A 526 19.66 4.85 12.53
N LEU A 527 18.80 3.91 12.21
CA LEU A 527 17.46 3.83 12.80
C LEU A 527 17.45 2.99 14.08
N ILE A 528 18.31 1.95 14.15
CA ILE A 528 18.47 1.06 15.31
C ILE A 528 19.94 0.80 15.57
#